data_3eced637481be63942fdcba5dc3cb741
#
_entry.id   3eced637481be63942fdcba5dc3cb741
#
_cell.length_a   1.000
_cell.length_b   1.000
_cell.length_c   1.000
_cell.angle_alpha   90.00
_cell.angle_beta   90.00
_cell.angle_gamma   90.00
#
_symmetry.space_group_name_H-M   'P 1'
#
loop_
_entity.id
_entity.type
_entity.pdbx_description
1 polymer ?
#
loop_
_entity_poly.entity_id
_entity_poly.type
_entity_poly.pdbx_seq_one_letter_code
_entity_poly.pdbx_strand_id
1 'polypeptide(L)'
;MKTAKDYLKEANLVVKKIDVNEAIEKHKSKSSIFIDVRDSADIKKTGTILNGLEIPRGLIEFVADEATPLYNDALKKDAEIILICGVGGQAALAGKTLIEMGYNNVFNVGGIPELEKNGGPMQK
;
A
#
# COMPACT_ATOMS: atom_id res chain seq x y z
N MET A 1 -16.32 -20.47 8.44
CA MET A 1 -16.59 -19.36 7.52
C MET A 1 -15.91 -18.11 8.03
N LYS A 2 -15.15 -17.44 7.19
CA LYS A 2 -14.41 -16.24 7.59
C LYS A 2 -15.19 -14.97 7.33
N THR A 3 -15.09 -14.03 8.25
CA THR A 3 -15.65 -12.70 8.09
C THR A 3 -14.56 -11.71 7.67
N ALA A 4 -14.94 -10.50 7.27
CA ALA A 4 -13.97 -9.44 6.99
C ALA A 4 -13.05 -9.21 8.18
N LYS A 5 -13.60 -9.25 9.40
CA LYS A 5 -12.81 -9.09 10.63
C LYS A 5 -11.74 -10.17 10.77
N ASP A 6 -12.07 -11.41 10.40
CA ASP A 6 -11.11 -12.51 10.45
C ASP A 6 -9.96 -12.28 9.46
N TYR A 7 -10.27 -11.88 8.24
CA TYR A 7 -9.25 -11.56 7.23
C TYR A 7 -8.33 -10.42 7.68
N LEU A 8 -8.94 -9.36 8.25
CA LEU A 8 -8.17 -8.22 8.72
C LEU A 8 -7.25 -8.60 9.88
N LYS A 9 -7.75 -9.41 10.81
CA LYS A 9 -6.93 -9.88 11.93
C LYS A 9 -5.73 -10.67 11.44
N GLU A 10 -5.92 -11.59 10.51
CA GLU A 10 -4.84 -12.38 9.93
C GLU A 10 -3.82 -11.48 9.23
N ALA A 11 -4.29 -10.52 8.46
CA ALA A 11 -3.40 -9.61 7.74
C ALA A 11 -2.57 -8.76 8.71
N ASN A 12 -3.20 -8.24 9.75
CA ASN A 12 -2.51 -7.39 10.72
C ASN A 12 -1.49 -8.14 11.57
N LEU A 13 -1.57 -9.48 11.63
CA LEU A 13 -0.56 -10.28 12.30
C LEU A 13 0.75 -10.35 11.52
N VAL A 14 0.71 -10.21 10.21
CA VAL A 14 1.89 -10.38 9.36
C VAL A 14 2.39 -9.10 8.71
N VAL A 15 1.50 -8.13 8.47
CA VAL A 15 1.89 -6.87 7.84
C VAL A 15 2.27 -5.86 8.92
N LYS A 16 3.49 -5.36 8.85
CA LYS A 16 3.97 -4.37 9.81
C LYS A 16 3.34 -3.02 9.55
N LYS A 17 2.98 -2.35 10.64
CA LYS A 17 2.51 -0.96 10.56
C LYS A 17 3.69 -0.02 10.66
N ILE A 18 3.59 1.09 9.95
CA ILE A 18 4.61 2.13 9.99
C ILE A 18 3.96 3.45 10.40
N ASP A 19 4.62 4.21 11.25
CA ASP A 19 4.13 5.52 11.67
C ASP A 19 4.09 6.48 10.47
N VAL A 20 3.08 7.34 10.46
CA VAL A 20 2.86 8.26 9.34
C VAL A 20 4.04 9.21 9.15
N ASN A 21 4.65 9.67 10.23
CA ASN A 21 5.80 10.56 10.13
C ASN A 21 7.03 9.85 9.60
N GLU A 22 7.23 8.59 9.98
CA GLU A 22 8.31 7.78 9.44
C GLU A 22 8.10 7.53 7.94
N ALA A 23 6.87 7.27 7.53
CA ALA A 23 6.55 7.08 6.11
C ALA A 23 6.86 8.35 5.31
N ILE A 24 6.52 9.53 5.85
CA ILE A 24 6.81 10.80 5.19
C ILE A 24 8.32 11.01 5.03
N GLU A 25 9.10 10.66 6.05
CA GLU A 25 10.56 10.75 5.94
C GLU A 25 11.10 9.80 4.87
N LYS A 26 10.57 8.59 4.77
CA LYS A 26 10.95 7.64 3.72
C LYS A 26 10.58 8.17 2.33
N HIS A 27 9.48 8.90 2.22
CA HIS A 27 9.10 9.53 0.96
C HIS A 27 10.11 10.60 0.55
N LYS A 28 10.55 11.41 1.50
CA LYS A 28 11.56 12.45 1.25
C LYS A 28 12.88 11.86 0.78
N SER A 29 13.29 10.75 1.37
CA SER A 29 14.56 10.09 1.02
C SER A 29 14.46 9.27 -0.26
N LYS A 30 13.26 9.11 -0.82
CA LYS A 30 12.99 8.33 -2.03
C LYS A 30 13.45 6.88 -1.92
N SER A 31 13.40 6.33 -0.71
CA SER A 31 13.88 4.99 -0.42
C SER A 31 12.80 3.92 -0.53
N SER A 32 11.54 4.31 -0.74
CA SER A 32 10.41 3.39 -0.70
C SER A 32 9.50 3.58 -1.91
N ILE A 33 8.76 2.52 -2.23
CA ILE A 33 7.69 2.56 -3.22
C ILE A 33 6.37 2.67 -2.47
N PHE A 34 5.60 3.70 -2.77
CA PHE A 34 4.28 3.90 -2.17
C PHE A 34 3.21 3.41 -3.13
N ILE A 35 2.26 2.63 -2.61
CA ILE A 35 1.15 2.10 -3.41
C ILE A 35 -0.16 2.44 -2.72
N ASP A 36 -1.02 3.18 -3.41
CA ASP A 36 -2.38 3.43 -2.96
C ASP A 36 -3.27 2.33 -3.54
N VAL A 37 -3.88 1.54 -2.67
CA VAL A 37 -4.66 0.36 -3.09
C VAL A 37 -6.16 0.63 -3.14
N ARG A 38 -6.57 1.90 -3.06
CA ARG A 38 -7.97 2.27 -3.18
C ARG A 38 -8.43 2.24 -4.63
N ASP A 39 -9.74 2.28 -4.81
CA ASP A 39 -10.34 2.43 -6.14
C ASP A 39 -10.05 3.82 -6.70
N SER A 40 -9.99 3.92 -8.03
CA SER A 40 -9.67 5.19 -8.70
C SER A 40 -10.67 6.30 -8.38
N ALA A 41 -11.92 5.96 -8.13
CA ALA A 41 -12.95 6.96 -7.77
C ALA A 41 -12.61 7.65 -6.44
N ASP A 42 -12.11 6.88 -5.47
CA ASP A 42 -11.71 7.44 -4.17
C ASP A 42 -10.47 8.31 -4.30
N ILE A 43 -9.52 7.86 -5.12
CA ILE A 43 -8.30 8.62 -5.37
C ILE A 43 -8.61 9.96 -6.03
N LYS A 44 -9.54 9.98 -6.97
CA LYS A 44 -9.95 11.24 -7.61
C LYS A 44 -10.53 12.26 -6.64
N LYS A 45 -11.20 11.78 -5.60
CA LYS A 45 -11.81 12.67 -4.60
C LYS A 45 -10.79 13.35 -3.70
N THR A 46 -9.72 12.65 -3.34
CA THR A 46 -8.78 13.13 -2.33
C THR A 46 -7.39 13.43 -2.87
N GLY A 47 -7.04 12.88 -4.03
CA GLY A 47 -5.65 12.76 -4.44
C GLY A 47 -4.97 11.61 -3.73
N THR A 48 -3.68 11.44 -3.95
CA THR A 48 -2.88 10.42 -3.30
C THR A 48 -1.48 10.97 -3.04
N ILE A 49 -0.61 10.15 -2.47
CA ILE A 49 0.76 10.59 -2.19
C ILE A 49 1.51 10.86 -3.51
N LEU A 50 2.31 11.91 -3.51
CA LEU A 50 3.07 12.31 -4.69
C LEU A 50 3.96 11.16 -5.19
N ASN A 51 3.88 10.86 -6.49
CA ASN A 51 4.62 9.79 -7.15
C ASN A 51 4.27 8.38 -6.67
N GLY A 52 3.17 8.22 -5.94
CA GLY A 52 2.71 6.90 -5.56
C GLY A 52 2.12 6.14 -6.73
N LEU A 53 2.24 4.82 -6.69
CA LEU A 53 1.57 3.96 -7.65
C LEU A 53 0.12 3.79 -7.24
N GLU A 54 -0.77 3.73 -8.21
CA GLU A 54 -2.20 3.52 -7.98
C GLU A 54 -2.56 2.13 -8.47
N ILE A 55 -2.65 1.18 -7.54
CA ILE A 55 -2.94 -0.22 -7.87
C ILE A 55 -4.09 -0.68 -6.99
N PRO A 56 -5.31 -0.79 -7.53
CA PRO A 56 -6.46 -1.23 -6.73
C PRO A 56 -6.21 -2.60 -6.10
N ARG A 57 -6.74 -2.78 -4.88
CA ARG A 57 -6.58 -4.05 -4.17
C ARG A 57 -6.91 -5.27 -5.05
N GLY A 58 -7.94 -5.14 -5.90
CA GLY A 58 -8.37 -6.23 -6.76
C GLY A 58 -7.38 -6.63 -7.84
N LEU A 59 -6.38 -5.81 -8.12
CA LEU A 59 -5.39 -6.09 -9.16
C LEU A 59 -4.01 -6.41 -8.60
N ILE A 60 -3.82 -6.38 -7.27
CA ILE A 60 -2.48 -6.46 -6.69
C ILE A 60 -1.75 -7.75 -7.08
N GLU A 61 -2.43 -8.88 -7.08
CA GLU A 61 -1.81 -10.15 -7.44
C GLU A 61 -1.29 -10.15 -8.87
N PHE A 62 -2.01 -9.51 -9.77
CA PHE A 62 -1.64 -9.48 -11.19
C PHE A 62 -0.50 -8.49 -11.45
N VAL A 63 -0.54 -7.35 -10.78
CA VAL A 63 0.49 -6.30 -10.96
C VAL A 63 1.81 -6.72 -10.32
N ALA A 64 1.76 -7.58 -9.30
CA ALA A 64 2.93 -8.01 -8.55
C ALA A 64 3.53 -9.32 -9.05
N ASP A 65 2.96 -9.96 -10.07
CA ASP A 65 3.44 -11.24 -10.60
C ASP A 65 4.13 -11.02 -11.95
N GLU A 66 5.43 -11.32 -12.00
CA GLU A 66 6.24 -11.17 -13.22
C GLU A 66 5.69 -11.94 -14.42
N ALA A 67 4.93 -13.01 -14.17
CA ALA A 67 4.39 -13.85 -15.24
C ALA A 67 3.12 -13.28 -15.88
N THR A 68 2.56 -12.20 -15.34
CA THR A 68 1.33 -11.62 -15.90
C THR A 68 1.64 -10.45 -16.83
N PRO A 69 0.74 -10.18 -17.82
CA PRO A 69 0.91 -9.00 -18.67
C PRO A 69 0.78 -7.67 -17.92
N LEU A 70 0.18 -7.69 -16.72
CA LEU A 70 -0.02 -6.47 -15.92
C LEU A 70 1.14 -6.15 -15.00
N TYR A 71 2.18 -6.98 -14.98
CA TYR A 71 3.30 -6.78 -14.05
C TYR A 71 3.91 -5.39 -14.16
N ASN A 72 4.08 -4.74 -13.01
CA ASN A 72 4.79 -3.47 -12.91
C ASN A 72 6.20 -3.75 -12.40
N ASP A 73 7.21 -3.48 -13.22
CA ASP A 73 8.59 -3.83 -12.92
C ASP A 73 9.23 -2.95 -11.84
N ALA A 74 8.54 -1.93 -11.36
CA ALA A 74 8.97 -1.21 -10.17
C ALA A 74 8.88 -2.10 -8.92
N LEU A 75 8.04 -3.14 -8.96
CA LEU A 75 7.84 -4.04 -7.83
C LEU A 75 8.89 -5.14 -7.82
N LYS A 76 10.00 -4.88 -7.12
CA LYS A 76 11.06 -5.87 -6.89
C LYS A 76 10.85 -6.52 -5.53
N LYS A 77 11.21 -7.80 -5.40
CA LYS A 77 10.98 -8.56 -4.17
C LYS A 77 11.69 -7.96 -2.96
N ASP A 78 12.80 -7.28 -3.17
CA ASP A 78 13.57 -6.64 -2.11
C ASP A 78 13.24 -5.16 -1.92
N ALA A 79 12.33 -4.60 -2.71
CA ALA A 79 11.93 -3.20 -2.57
C ALA A 79 11.17 -3.00 -1.26
N GLU A 80 11.36 -1.82 -0.66
CA GLU A 80 10.55 -1.42 0.49
C GLU A 80 9.25 -0.83 -0.04
N ILE A 81 8.13 -1.46 0.32
CA ILE A 81 6.81 -1.09 -0.17
C ILE A 81 5.97 -0.58 0.99
N ILE A 82 5.39 0.62 0.81
CA ILE A 82 4.50 1.21 1.81
C ILE A 82 3.12 1.35 1.19
N LEU A 83 2.15 0.68 1.80
CA LEU A 83 0.79 0.60 1.30
C LEU A 83 -0.12 1.60 2.01
N ILE A 84 -1.01 2.21 1.23
CA ILE A 84 -1.93 3.24 1.69
C ILE A 84 -3.34 2.89 1.23
N CYS A 85 -4.34 3.17 2.08
CA CYS A 85 -5.75 3.13 1.66
C CYS A 85 -6.54 4.19 2.42
N GLY A 86 -7.84 4.00 2.61
CA GLY A 86 -8.67 4.95 3.35
C GLY A 86 -8.36 4.96 4.84
N VAL A 87 -8.39 3.78 5.46
CA VAL A 87 -8.17 3.63 6.91
C VAL A 87 -7.23 2.47 7.26
N GLY A 88 -6.64 1.82 6.29
CA GLY A 88 -5.65 0.76 6.53
C GLY A 88 -6.13 -0.66 6.30
N GLY A 89 -7.42 -0.90 6.12
CA GLY A 89 -7.95 -2.25 5.94
C GLY A 89 -7.54 -2.89 4.61
N GLN A 90 -7.78 -2.19 3.52
CA GLN A 90 -7.39 -2.68 2.19
C GLN A 90 -5.87 -2.81 2.09
N ALA A 91 -5.13 -1.89 2.70
CA ALA A 91 -3.67 -1.95 2.71
C ALA A 91 -3.17 -3.17 3.48
N ALA A 92 -3.81 -3.52 4.59
CA ALA A 92 -3.44 -4.74 5.33
C ALA A 92 -3.64 -5.98 4.48
N LEU A 93 -4.78 -6.09 3.81
CA LEU A 93 -5.08 -7.26 2.95
C LEU A 93 -4.12 -7.34 1.77
N ALA A 94 -3.85 -6.21 1.11
CA ALA A 94 -2.88 -6.17 0.01
C ALA A 94 -1.48 -6.55 0.48
N GLY A 95 -1.11 -6.07 1.66
CA GLY A 95 0.21 -6.37 2.24
C GLY A 95 0.40 -7.85 2.52
N LYS A 96 -0.61 -8.50 3.09
CA LYS A 96 -0.55 -9.94 3.33
C LYS A 96 -0.34 -10.71 2.02
N THR A 97 -1.09 -10.33 0.99
CA THR A 97 -0.95 -10.94 -0.34
C THR A 97 0.47 -10.77 -0.88
N LEU A 98 1.02 -9.56 -0.81
CA LEU A 98 2.37 -9.31 -1.29
C LEU A 98 3.42 -10.12 -0.53
N ILE A 99 3.26 -10.24 0.80
CA ILE A 99 4.17 -11.06 1.61
C ILE A 99 4.11 -12.52 1.16
N GLU A 100 2.91 -13.04 0.92
CA GLU A 100 2.74 -14.41 0.43
C GLU A 100 3.34 -14.61 -0.95
N MET A 101 3.44 -13.55 -1.74
CA MET A 101 4.06 -13.57 -3.07
C MET A 101 5.58 -13.38 -3.04
N GLY A 102 6.18 -13.26 -1.86
CA GLY A 102 7.62 -13.19 -1.71
C GLY A 102 8.21 -11.81 -1.51
N TYR A 103 7.38 -10.79 -1.37
CA TYR A 103 7.87 -9.44 -1.04
C TYR A 103 8.18 -9.38 0.44
N ASN A 104 9.39 -8.94 0.80
CA ASN A 104 9.89 -9.05 2.17
C ASN A 104 9.74 -7.79 3.01
N ASN A 105 9.64 -6.63 2.38
CA ASN A 105 9.64 -5.34 3.07
C ASN A 105 8.34 -4.61 2.78
N VAL A 106 7.26 -5.02 3.43
CA VAL A 106 5.92 -4.49 3.16
C VAL A 106 5.35 -3.89 4.45
N PHE A 107 4.90 -2.64 4.35
CA PHE A 107 4.39 -1.88 5.49
C PHE A 107 3.03 -1.27 5.16
N ASN A 108 2.21 -1.11 6.19
CA ASN A 108 0.91 -0.45 6.11
C ASN A 108 0.98 0.86 6.89
N VAL A 109 0.89 2.00 6.19
CA VAL A 109 0.88 3.30 6.87
C VAL A 109 -0.53 3.75 7.24
N GLY A 110 -1.55 3.06 6.76
CA GLY A 110 -2.93 3.41 7.07
C GLY A 110 -3.56 4.25 5.98
N GLY A 111 -4.13 5.39 6.35
CA GLY A 111 -5.02 6.12 5.48
C GLY A 111 -4.49 7.45 4.96
N ILE A 112 -5.04 7.84 3.84
CA ILE A 112 -4.77 9.15 3.21
C ILE A 112 -5.07 10.31 4.17
N PRO A 113 -6.17 10.32 4.94
CA PRO A 113 -6.42 11.46 5.83
C PRO A 113 -5.28 11.74 6.81
N GLU A 114 -4.68 10.69 7.38
CA GLU A 114 -3.59 10.88 8.32
C GLU A 114 -2.32 11.36 7.62
N LEU A 115 -2.03 10.87 6.41
CA LEU A 115 -0.91 11.35 5.63
C LEU A 115 -1.05 12.83 5.31
N GLU A 116 -2.21 13.23 4.82
CA GLU A 116 -2.46 14.62 4.46
C GLU A 116 -2.41 15.54 5.69
N LYS A 117 -3.03 15.12 6.78
CA LYS A 117 -3.05 15.87 8.04
C LYS A 117 -1.65 16.12 8.59
N ASN A 118 -0.75 15.17 8.41
CA ASN A 118 0.63 15.27 8.92
C ASN A 118 1.62 15.87 7.91
N GLY A 119 1.11 16.45 6.84
CA GLY A 119 1.95 17.16 5.89
C GLY A 119 2.58 16.29 4.81
N GLY A 120 2.04 15.11 4.59
CA GLY A 120 2.52 14.24 3.51
C GLY A 120 2.35 14.92 2.15
N PRO A 121 3.34 14.82 1.24
CA PRO A 121 3.23 15.43 -0.07
C PRO A 121 2.16 14.71 -0.90
N MET A 122 1.20 15.49 -1.41
CA MET A 122 0.06 14.95 -2.14
C MET A 122 0.07 15.40 -3.59
N GLN A 123 -0.50 14.55 -4.47
CA GLN A 123 -0.85 14.95 -5.83
C GLN A 123 -2.37 14.81 -5.98
N LYS A 124 -2.98 15.82 -6.54
CA LYS A 124 -4.44 15.86 -6.71
C LYS A 124 -4.84 15.53 -8.15
#